data_676b01f163d604b0b14ed484a677ed86
#
_entry.id   676b01f163d604b0b14ed484a677ed86
#
_cell.length_a   1.000
_cell.length_b   1.000
_cell.length_c   1.000
_cell.angle_alpha   90.00
_cell.angle_beta   90.00
_cell.angle_gamma   90.00
#
_symmetry.space_group_name_H-M   'P 1'
#
loop_
_entity.id
_entity.type
_entity.pdbx_description
1 polymer ?
#
loop_
_entity_poly.entity_id
_entity_poly.type
_entity_poly.pdbx_seq_one_letter_code
_entity_poly.pdbx_strand_id
1 'polypeptide(L)'
;MNKPIVGILGFSDGDATAHKMLAPIVQKQIDVIVEALKKDGRIEVIVASDIVHSDKTAKGLAEELKAKGVDGTIFVNAVFAFPAFSVIAAKNGKGPYLLAAPIYPDWPGMVSMLAAGGGLDHEGIDHFRVAGDFNDPEVLEKTVTFAKCAMVVSRLNGQKYGLIGGRSLGMYSSTVSMQEWMEKFGIDVEHIDQLEIVRKADEVDEAQVEKAFQWLTDNVGKIEYNGTSFTPEKLKTQIRHYEATKKIIEENELDFVGVKCHYEMSAHYCTQCLSAAFLNDPYDWDGSKEPFVCACEADSDAALTMQILKMLTGDPVIFMDVRHWDQANGVMEFCNCGSQSTYYAAKSDDYKENLANVTLYPALDLYPGGGCHVNLQTKPGKATIARLCRRKKNGETRYYMTIIPCEFVELPKEREALTTKEWPHVFAKLPFEHQVFLERFGANHCHAVYGDHVDELKMICRMLNVDVEMYE
;
A
#
# COMPACT_ATOMS: atom_id res chain seq x y z
N MET A 1 12.82 1.11 -2.61
CA MET A 1 11.72 2.09 -2.42
C MET A 1 12.29 3.51 -2.46
N ASN A 2 11.68 4.43 -3.22
CA ASN A 2 12.07 5.84 -3.22
C ASN A 2 11.69 6.48 -1.87
N LYS A 3 12.61 7.27 -1.30
CA LYS A 3 12.36 7.97 -0.04
C LYS A 3 11.22 9.00 -0.17
N PRO A 4 10.49 9.28 0.92
CA PRO A 4 9.60 10.45 0.97
C PRO A 4 10.38 11.75 0.72
N ILE A 5 9.81 12.66 -0.04
CA ILE A 5 10.36 13.98 -0.33
C ILE A 5 9.51 15.02 0.38
N VAL A 6 10.05 15.70 1.39
CA VAL A 6 9.31 16.73 2.12
C VAL A 6 9.83 18.13 1.87
N GLY A 7 8.91 19.07 1.66
CA GLY A 7 9.20 20.49 1.58
C GLY A 7 9.32 21.10 2.97
N ILE A 8 10.28 21.97 3.20
CA ILE A 8 10.42 22.78 4.42
C ILE A 8 10.13 24.23 4.10
N LEU A 9 9.13 24.81 4.75
CA LEU A 9 8.69 26.20 4.58
C LEU A 9 8.65 26.90 5.92
N GLY A 10 9.53 27.88 6.13
CA GLY A 10 9.58 28.68 7.36
C GLY A 10 8.71 29.92 7.30
N PHE A 11 8.15 30.33 8.43
CA PHE A 11 7.27 31.50 8.55
C PHE A 11 7.81 32.49 9.55
N SER A 12 7.72 33.79 9.22
CA SER A 12 8.13 34.92 10.01
C SER A 12 7.05 36.00 10.06
N ASP A 13 7.27 37.04 10.85
CA ASP A 13 6.35 38.16 11.00
C ASP A 13 6.13 38.94 9.68
N GLY A 14 4.95 39.50 9.50
CA GLY A 14 4.61 40.31 8.30
C GLY A 14 5.11 41.77 8.36
N ASP A 15 5.53 42.27 9.52
CA ASP A 15 6.19 43.57 9.61
C ASP A 15 7.64 43.45 9.15
N ALA A 16 8.07 44.32 8.24
CA ALA A 16 9.40 44.25 7.62
C ALA A 16 10.58 44.40 8.65
N THR A 17 10.38 45.19 9.71
CA THR A 17 11.38 45.35 10.75
C THR A 17 11.45 44.12 11.65
N ALA A 18 10.30 43.61 12.06
CA ALA A 18 10.20 42.37 12.82
C ALA A 18 10.76 41.19 12.03
N HIS A 19 10.38 41.01 10.76
CA HIS A 19 10.92 39.95 9.90
C HIS A 19 12.45 39.99 9.84
N LYS A 20 13.06 41.16 9.63
CA LYS A 20 14.53 41.30 9.55
C LYS A 20 15.24 40.81 10.83
N MET A 21 14.61 41.00 11.99
CA MET A 21 15.15 40.50 13.27
C MET A 21 14.90 39.03 13.49
N LEU A 22 13.75 38.51 13.03
CA LEU A 22 13.28 37.16 13.35
C LEU A 22 13.70 36.11 12.32
N ALA A 23 13.94 36.49 11.07
CA ALA A 23 14.33 35.56 10.02
C ALA A 23 15.56 34.70 10.36
N PRO A 24 16.63 35.22 10.99
CA PRO A 24 17.76 34.38 11.40
C PRO A 24 17.40 33.30 12.42
N ILE A 25 16.38 33.52 13.25
CA ILE A 25 15.87 32.57 14.26
C ILE A 25 15.12 31.46 13.55
N VAL A 26 14.26 31.83 12.59
CA VAL A 26 13.53 30.87 11.75
C VAL A 26 14.50 30.01 10.95
N GLN A 27 15.53 30.64 10.34
CA GLN A 27 16.54 29.91 9.58
C GLN A 27 17.30 28.90 10.45
N LYS A 28 17.72 29.30 11.64
CA LYS A 28 18.37 28.39 12.59
C LYS A 28 17.49 27.17 12.91
N GLN A 29 16.19 27.38 13.08
CA GLN A 29 15.28 26.25 13.34
C GLN A 29 15.10 25.36 12.11
N ILE A 30 15.03 25.93 10.90
CA ILE A 30 15.03 25.17 9.65
C ILE A 30 16.28 24.30 9.58
N ASP A 31 17.46 24.86 9.86
CA ASP A 31 18.74 24.15 9.82
C ASP A 31 18.75 22.97 10.79
N VAL A 32 18.26 23.13 12.02
CA VAL A 32 18.14 22.04 13.01
C VAL A 32 17.24 20.90 12.47
N ILE A 33 16.08 21.23 11.91
CA ILE A 33 15.16 20.23 11.33
C ILE A 33 15.83 19.51 10.17
N VAL A 34 16.44 20.24 9.25
CA VAL A 34 17.11 19.69 8.05
C VAL A 34 18.26 18.78 8.44
N GLU A 35 19.09 19.20 9.41
CA GLU A 35 20.22 18.38 9.91
C GLU A 35 19.73 17.09 10.55
N ALA A 36 18.70 17.15 11.40
CA ALA A 36 18.11 15.98 12.04
C ALA A 36 17.55 14.97 11.00
N LEU A 37 16.77 15.46 10.03
CA LEU A 37 16.19 14.63 8.97
C LEU A 37 17.26 14.03 8.03
N LYS A 38 18.28 14.81 7.67
CA LYS A 38 19.40 14.32 6.85
C LYS A 38 20.23 13.27 7.59
N LYS A 39 20.46 13.46 8.89
CA LYS A 39 21.19 12.48 9.73
C LYS A 39 20.41 11.17 9.86
N ASP A 40 19.10 11.23 10.00
CA ASP A 40 18.22 10.06 10.00
C ASP A 40 18.27 9.31 8.66
N GLY A 41 18.24 10.03 7.56
CA GLY A 41 18.44 9.52 6.21
C GLY A 41 17.22 8.79 5.59
N ARG A 42 16.09 8.67 6.30
CA ARG A 42 14.86 8.06 5.79
C ARG A 42 14.02 9.00 4.90
N ILE A 43 14.27 10.31 4.96
CA ILE A 43 13.53 11.36 4.24
C ILE A 43 14.49 12.15 3.36
N GLU A 44 14.06 12.53 2.17
CA GLU A 44 14.67 13.56 1.34
C GLU A 44 14.02 14.91 1.64
N VAL A 45 14.84 15.97 1.77
CA VAL A 45 14.38 17.29 2.21
C VAL A 45 14.67 18.34 1.15
N ILE A 46 13.66 19.13 0.81
CA ILE A 46 13.74 20.28 -0.07
C ILE A 46 13.36 21.53 0.72
N VAL A 47 14.27 22.47 0.88
CA VAL A 47 14.01 23.74 1.58
C VAL A 47 13.56 24.79 0.58
N ALA A 48 12.54 25.59 0.93
CA ALA A 48 12.14 26.75 0.15
C ALA A 48 13.28 27.78 0.07
N SER A 49 13.33 28.55 -1.01
CA SER A 49 14.42 29.49 -1.29
C SER A 49 14.47 30.69 -0.35
N ASP A 50 13.39 30.97 0.40
CA ASP A 50 13.28 32.08 1.34
C ASP A 50 12.30 31.75 2.47
N ILE A 51 12.14 32.66 3.44
CA ILE A 51 11.21 32.58 4.57
C ILE A 51 9.96 33.41 4.24
N VAL A 52 8.80 32.85 4.52
CA VAL A 52 7.50 33.51 4.34
C VAL A 52 7.36 34.70 5.31
N HIS A 53 7.07 35.90 4.76
CA HIS A 53 6.85 37.12 5.51
C HIS A 53 5.81 38.05 4.87
N SER A 54 5.12 37.58 3.86
CA SER A 54 4.04 38.29 3.15
C SER A 54 3.15 37.32 2.39
N ASP A 55 1.97 37.75 1.96
CA ASP A 55 1.07 36.94 1.13
C ASP A 55 1.76 36.51 -0.17
N LYS A 56 2.55 37.40 -0.77
CA LYS A 56 3.28 37.11 -1.99
C LYS A 56 4.34 36.01 -1.80
N THR A 57 5.11 36.09 -0.73
CA THR A 57 6.11 35.05 -0.42
C THR A 57 5.45 33.76 0.00
N ALA A 58 4.33 33.77 0.74
CA ALA A 58 3.55 32.60 1.11
C ALA A 58 3.10 31.81 -0.13
N LYS A 59 2.53 32.50 -1.12
CA LYS A 59 2.14 31.89 -2.39
C LYS A 59 3.33 31.38 -3.18
N GLY A 60 4.32 32.24 -3.47
CA GLY A 60 5.42 31.92 -4.37
C GLY A 60 6.30 30.77 -3.88
N LEU A 61 6.63 30.72 -2.59
CA LEU A 61 7.46 29.66 -2.01
C LEU A 61 6.71 28.32 -1.89
N ALA A 62 5.41 28.37 -1.66
CA ALA A 62 4.57 27.17 -1.68
C ALA A 62 4.47 26.56 -3.09
N GLU A 63 4.27 27.42 -4.13
CA GLU A 63 4.30 27.01 -5.54
C GLU A 63 5.69 26.46 -5.95
N GLU A 64 6.79 27.05 -5.45
CA GLU A 64 8.15 26.56 -5.66
C GLU A 64 8.31 25.11 -5.16
N LEU A 65 7.92 24.83 -3.93
CA LEU A 65 8.01 23.47 -3.36
C LEU A 65 7.14 22.47 -4.12
N LYS A 66 5.92 22.87 -4.47
CA LYS A 66 5.02 22.07 -5.31
C LYS A 66 5.64 21.72 -6.65
N ALA A 67 6.26 22.68 -7.33
CA ALA A 67 6.94 22.47 -8.62
C ALA A 67 8.16 21.56 -8.51
N LYS A 68 8.79 21.47 -7.34
CA LYS A 68 9.89 20.55 -7.04
C LYS A 68 9.44 19.11 -6.71
N GLY A 69 8.13 18.83 -6.74
CA GLY A 69 7.59 17.49 -6.60
C GLY A 69 7.64 16.92 -5.18
N VAL A 70 7.48 17.76 -4.15
CA VAL A 70 7.40 17.28 -2.76
C VAL A 70 6.16 16.42 -2.51
N ASP A 71 6.27 15.41 -1.66
CA ASP A 71 5.16 14.54 -1.26
C ASP A 71 4.26 15.20 -0.18
N GLY A 72 4.81 16.12 0.61
CA GLY A 72 4.12 16.91 1.62
C GLY A 72 4.99 18.05 2.09
N THR A 73 4.45 18.96 2.93
CA THR A 73 5.17 20.15 3.36
C THR A 73 5.14 20.31 4.88
N ILE A 74 6.31 20.58 5.46
CA ILE A 74 6.48 20.94 6.87
C ILE A 74 6.53 22.46 7.00
N PHE A 75 5.57 23.03 7.72
CA PHE A 75 5.49 24.44 8.04
C PHE A 75 6.19 24.73 9.37
N VAL A 76 7.30 25.43 9.32
CA VAL A 76 8.15 25.71 10.49
C VAL A 76 7.73 27.02 11.15
N ASN A 77 7.15 26.91 12.34
CA ASN A 77 6.66 28.00 13.17
C ASN A 77 7.64 28.22 14.35
N ALA A 78 8.78 28.88 14.12
CA ALA A 78 9.79 29.13 15.15
C ALA A 78 9.52 30.40 15.97
N VAL A 79 8.88 31.39 15.37
CA VAL A 79 8.49 32.68 15.94
C VAL A 79 7.03 32.93 15.62
N PHE A 80 6.41 34.01 16.15
CA PHE A 80 5.08 34.39 15.71
C PHE A 80 5.10 34.80 14.23
N ALA A 81 4.15 34.30 13.46
CA ALA A 81 3.88 34.66 12.08
C ALA A 81 2.38 34.87 11.89
N PHE A 82 2.00 35.65 10.87
CA PHE A 82 0.59 35.89 10.60
C PHE A 82 -0.09 34.61 10.12
N PRO A 83 -1.17 34.12 10.77
CA PRO A 83 -1.84 32.86 10.41
C PRO A 83 -2.29 32.78 8.96
N ALA A 84 -2.64 33.93 8.35
CA ALA A 84 -3.03 34.02 6.94
C ALA A 84 -1.94 33.48 6.00
N PHE A 85 -0.67 33.61 6.32
CA PHE A 85 0.41 33.13 5.48
C PHE A 85 0.39 31.60 5.35
N SER A 86 0.12 30.87 6.44
CA SER A 86 -0.02 29.41 6.41
C SER A 86 -1.21 28.97 5.56
N VAL A 87 -2.32 29.69 5.64
CA VAL A 87 -3.53 29.44 4.82
C VAL A 87 -3.21 29.66 3.33
N ILE A 88 -2.59 30.80 2.98
CA ILE A 88 -2.23 31.14 1.60
C ILE A 88 -1.22 30.11 1.05
N ALA A 89 -0.22 29.73 1.85
CA ALA A 89 0.76 28.71 1.46
C ALA A 89 0.09 27.36 1.24
N ALA A 90 -0.83 26.93 2.12
CA ALA A 90 -1.52 25.66 1.97
C ALA A 90 -2.44 25.61 0.75
N LYS A 91 -3.12 26.71 0.43
CA LYS A 91 -4.00 26.80 -0.76
C LYS A 91 -3.23 26.78 -2.10
N ASN A 92 -1.96 27.14 -2.12
CA ASN A 92 -1.14 27.21 -3.35
C ASN A 92 -0.03 26.14 -3.40
N GLY A 93 0.24 25.47 -2.28
CA GLY A 93 1.30 24.48 -2.13
C GLY A 93 0.88 23.05 -2.40
N LYS A 94 1.66 22.14 -1.85
CA LYS A 94 1.43 20.68 -1.89
C LYS A 94 1.31 20.15 -0.47
N GLY A 95 0.11 19.72 -0.10
CA GLY A 95 -0.16 18.91 1.09
C GLY A 95 0.10 17.42 0.86
N PRO A 96 0.00 16.62 1.91
CA PRO A 96 -0.37 16.93 3.30
C PRO A 96 0.57 17.91 4.01
N TYR A 97 0.07 18.54 5.11
CA TYR A 97 0.82 19.55 5.86
C TYR A 97 1.12 19.11 7.29
N LEU A 98 2.37 19.33 7.73
CA LEU A 98 2.79 19.16 9.12
C LEU A 98 3.22 20.52 9.69
N LEU A 99 2.52 21.03 10.69
CA LEU A 99 2.94 22.20 11.43
C LEU A 99 3.98 21.79 12.47
N ALA A 100 5.16 22.42 12.46
CA ALA A 100 6.26 22.13 13.35
C ALA A 100 6.67 23.37 14.16
N ALA A 101 6.79 23.21 15.47
CA ALA A 101 7.25 24.28 16.34
C ALA A 101 8.29 23.78 17.36
N PRO A 102 9.35 24.56 17.67
CA PRO A 102 10.17 24.28 18.82
C PRO A 102 9.44 24.61 20.12
N ILE A 103 9.82 23.95 21.21
CA ILE A 103 9.35 24.26 22.57
C ILE A 103 10.45 25.08 23.28
N TYR A 104 10.62 26.36 22.88
CA TYR A 104 11.57 27.26 23.51
C TYR A 104 10.84 28.35 24.27
N PRO A 105 11.33 28.77 25.46
CA PRO A 105 10.71 29.86 26.22
C PRO A 105 10.92 31.23 25.55
N ASP A 106 11.98 31.38 24.75
CA ASP A 106 12.41 32.69 24.21
C ASP A 106 11.53 33.21 23.07
N TRP A 107 10.90 32.29 22.29
CA TRP A 107 10.15 32.64 21.11
C TRP A 107 8.78 31.96 21.06
N PRO A 108 7.71 32.64 20.59
CA PRO A 108 6.33 32.15 20.64
C PRO A 108 6.00 31.21 19.46
N GLY A 109 6.85 30.23 19.17
CA GLY A 109 6.63 29.26 18.07
C GLY A 109 5.33 28.46 18.23
N MET A 110 5.05 28.00 19.45
CA MET A 110 3.80 27.28 19.72
C MET A 110 2.56 28.15 19.51
N VAL A 111 2.60 29.43 19.89
CA VAL A 111 1.50 30.38 19.63
C VAL A 111 1.27 30.51 18.12
N SER A 112 2.35 30.64 17.34
CA SER A 112 2.28 30.70 15.89
C SER A 112 1.68 29.42 15.28
N MET A 113 2.16 28.25 15.69
CA MET A 113 1.65 26.96 15.21
C MET A 113 0.16 26.77 15.51
N LEU A 114 -0.29 27.16 16.71
CA LEU A 114 -1.69 27.04 17.09
C LEU A 114 -2.57 28.02 16.30
N ALA A 115 -2.10 29.25 16.08
CA ALA A 115 -2.80 30.25 15.28
C ALA A 115 -2.87 29.84 13.80
N ALA A 116 -1.76 29.33 13.23
CA ALA A 116 -1.72 28.77 11.88
C ALA A 116 -2.71 27.62 11.72
N GLY A 117 -2.70 26.66 12.67
CA GLY A 117 -3.64 25.54 12.69
C GLY A 117 -5.10 25.97 12.74
N GLY A 118 -5.43 26.94 13.60
CA GLY A 118 -6.79 27.51 13.65
C GLY A 118 -7.20 28.15 12.32
N GLY A 119 -6.27 28.84 11.65
CA GLY A 119 -6.52 29.39 10.29
C GLY A 119 -6.79 28.31 9.25
N LEU A 120 -6.02 27.22 9.27
CA LEU A 120 -6.23 26.07 8.38
C LEU A 120 -7.57 25.37 8.66
N ASP A 121 -7.93 25.20 9.94
CA ASP A 121 -9.21 24.62 10.35
C ASP A 121 -10.41 25.44 9.83
N HIS A 122 -10.34 26.78 9.87
CA HIS A 122 -11.39 27.66 9.33
C HIS A 122 -11.59 27.47 7.82
N GLU A 123 -10.56 27.07 7.10
CA GLU A 123 -10.59 26.84 5.66
C GLU A 123 -10.78 25.35 5.27
N GLY A 124 -10.99 24.48 6.27
CA GLY A 124 -11.20 23.06 6.07
C GLY A 124 -9.95 22.32 5.52
N ILE A 125 -8.76 22.87 5.78
CA ILE A 125 -7.48 22.27 5.35
C ILE A 125 -6.94 21.40 6.47
N ASP A 126 -6.95 20.08 6.26
CA ASP A 126 -6.42 19.14 7.25
C ASP A 126 -4.90 19.28 7.39
N HIS A 127 -4.41 19.13 8.61
CA HIS A 127 -3.01 19.27 8.95
C HIS A 127 -2.65 18.47 10.21
N PHE A 128 -1.38 18.13 10.33
CA PHE A 128 -0.80 17.47 11.49
C PHE A 128 0.07 18.46 12.28
N ARG A 129 0.40 18.11 13.51
CA ARG A 129 1.20 18.99 14.38
C ARG A 129 2.26 18.20 15.12
N VAL A 130 3.46 18.76 15.20
CA VAL A 130 4.56 18.26 16.03
C VAL A 130 5.25 19.42 16.72
N ALA A 131 5.56 19.26 17.99
CA ALA A 131 6.31 20.28 18.75
C ALA A 131 7.40 19.61 19.58
N GLY A 132 8.58 20.21 19.60
CA GLY A 132 9.72 19.69 20.36
C GLY A 132 11.06 19.91 19.68
N ASP A 133 12.09 19.26 20.21
CA ASP A 133 13.41 19.20 19.61
C ASP A 133 13.44 18.08 18.57
N PHE A 134 13.84 18.39 17.34
CA PHE A 134 13.97 17.40 16.25
C PHE A 134 15.14 16.43 16.44
N ASN A 135 16.01 16.64 17.41
CA ASN A 135 16.96 15.64 17.87
C ASN A 135 16.36 14.63 18.86
N ASP A 136 15.15 14.88 19.35
CA ASP A 136 14.38 13.91 20.16
C ASP A 136 13.85 12.80 19.23
N PRO A 137 14.16 11.51 19.55
CA PRO A 137 13.69 10.38 18.73
C PRO A 137 12.18 10.32 18.53
N GLU A 138 11.38 10.72 19.52
CA GLU A 138 9.92 10.70 19.41
C GLU A 138 9.40 11.76 18.41
N VAL A 139 9.95 12.97 18.46
CA VAL A 139 9.62 14.05 17.51
C VAL A 139 10.04 13.68 16.10
N LEU A 140 11.25 13.12 15.96
CA LEU A 140 11.80 12.64 14.70
C LEU A 140 10.93 11.53 14.11
N GLU A 141 10.55 10.52 14.90
CA GLU A 141 9.74 9.40 14.43
C GLU A 141 8.34 9.85 13.97
N LYS A 142 7.68 10.74 14.70
CA LYS A 142 6.40 11.34 14.27
C LYS A 142 6.52 12.05 12.92
N THR A 143 7.66 12.74 12.71
CA THR A 143 7.92 13.44 11.45
C THR A 143 8.18 12.46 10.29
N VAL A 144 8.93 11.40 10.54
CA VAL A 144 9.17 10.32 9.55
C VAL A 144 7.89 9.60 9.18
N THR A 145 7.07 9.27 10.19
CA THR A 145 5.74 8.65 9.98
C THR A 145 4.86 9.54 9.11
N PHE A 146 4.78 10.85 9.42
CA PHE A 146 4.05 11.80 8.59
C PHE A 146 4.57 11.80 7.14
N ALA A 147 5.89 11.87 6.94
CA ALA A 147 6.49 11.91 5.61
C ALA A 147 6.19 10.64 4.78
N LYS A 148 6.27 9.46 5.40
CA LYS A 148 5.90 8.19 4.75
C LYS A 148 4.42 8.18 4.34
N CYS A 149 3.53 8.59 5.25
CA CYS A 149 2.10 8.65 4.97
C CYS A 149 1.77 9.67 3.87
N ALA A 150 2.41 10.85 3.91
CA ALA A 150 2.29 11.87 2.89
C ALA A 150 2.75 11.37 1.51
N MET A 151 3.85 10.62 1.46
CA MET A 151 4.33 9.98 0.24
C MET A 151 3.28 9.03 -0.35
N VAL A 152 2.71 8.14 0.48
CA VAL A 152 1.67 7.19 0.02
C VAL A 152 0.51 7.96 -0.59
N VAL A 153 -0.05 8.93 0.12
CA VAL A 153 -1.21 9.70 -0.33
C VAL A 153 -0.89 10.54 -1.58
N SER A 154 0.26 11.18 -1.60
CA SER A 154 0.68 12.03 -2.73
C SER A 154 0.90 11.22 -4.01
N ARG A 155 1.50 10.03 -3.88
CA ARG A 155 1.85 9.18 -5.03
C ARG A 155 0.76 8.22 -5.47
N LEU A 156 -0.31 8.06 -4.69
CA LEU A 156 -1.55 7.43 -5.17
C LEU A 156 -2.21 8.29 -6.26
N ASN A 157 -2.14 9.60 -6.10
CA ASN A 157 -2.69 10.54 -7.08
C ASN A 157 -1.89 10.46 -8.40
N GLY A 158 -2.59 10.19 -9.49
CA GLY A 158 -2.03 10.01 -10.82
C GLY A 158 -1.72 8.56 -11.17
N GLN A 159 -1.96 7.58 -10.28
CA GLN A 159 -1.85 6.17 -10.61
C GLN A 159 -3.01 5.68 -11.49
N LYS A 160 -2.75 4.58 -12.19
CA LYS A 160 -3.72 3.89 -13.05
C LYS A 160 -3.92 2.45 -12.58
N TYR A 161 -5.16 2.11 -12.26
CA TYR A 161 -5.59 0.76 -11.91
C TYR A 161 -6.10 -0.01 -13.12
N GLY A 162 -5.57 -1.20 -13.38
CA GLY A 162 -6.08 -2.11 -14.42
C GLY A 162 -7.10 -3.10 -13.85
N LEU A 163 -8.37 -2.98 -14.25
CA LEU A 163 -9.40 -3.97 -13.96
C LEU A 163 -9.49 -4.96 -15.12
N ILE A 164 -8.82 -6.12 -14.98
CA ILE A 164 -8.74 -7.13 -16.04
C ILE A 164 -9.85 -8.17 -15.88
N GLY A 165 -10.80 -8.18 -16.80
CA GLY A 165 -11.91 -9.14 -16.87
C GLY A 165 -13.20 -8.71 -16.14
N GLY A 166 -13.18 -7.60 -15.42
CA GLY A 166 -14.37 -7.03 -14.79
C GLY A 166 -14.84 -7.77 -13.54
N ARG A 167 -16.14 -7.72 -13.25
CA ARG A 167 -16.73 -8.23 -12.00
C ARG A 167 -16.60 -9.73 -11.84
N SER A 168 -15.87 -10.18 -10.82
CA SER A 168 -15.73 -11.60 -10.46
C SER A 168 -16.80 -12.04 -9.49
N LEU A 169 -17.36 -13.26 -9.69
CA LEU A 169 -18.25 -13.99 -8.75
C LEU A 169 -19.43 -13.18 -8.20
N GLY A 170 -19.83 -12.11 -8.89
CA GLY A 170 -20.88 -11.22 -8.41
C GLY A 170 -20.52 -10.33 -7.24
N MET A 171 -19.24 -10.28 -6.81
CA MET A 171 -18.80 -9.43 -5.70
C MET A 171 -18.96 -7.94 -6.01
N TYR A 172 -19.47 -7.19 -5.03
CA TYR A 172 -19.61 -5.74 -5.15
C TYR A 172 -18.26 -5.01 -5.07
N SER A 173 -17.26 -5.58 -4.40
CA SER A 173 -15.91 -5.05 -4.30
C SER A 173 -15.08 -5.21 -5.58
N SER A 174 -15.51 -6.10 -6.51
CA SER A 174 -14.86 -6.28 -7.82
C SER A 174 -15.27 -5.24 -8.86
N THR A 175 -16.00 -4.22 -8.47
CA THR A 175 -16.36 -3.10 -9.35
C THR A 175 -16.07 -1.79 -8.65
N VAL A 176 -15.65 -0.80 -9.41
CA VAL A 176 -15.32 0.53 -8.91
C VAL A 176 -16.03 1.58 -9.77
N SER A 177 -16.40 2.69 -9.14
CA SER A 177 -16.79 3.89 -9.86
C SER A 177 -15.52 4.65 -10.24
N MET A 178 -15.23 4.74 -11.52
CA MET A 178 -14.07 5.49 -12.03
C MET A 178 -14.10 6.95 -11.55
N GLN A 179 -15.29 7.57 -11.56
CA GLN A 179 -15.46 8.94 -11.11
C GLN A 179 -15.18 9.09 -9.61
N GLU A 180 -15.69 8.18 -8.77
CA GLU A 180 -15.45 8.22 -7.33
C GLU A 180 -13.96 8.00 -7.00
N TRP A 181 -13.26 7.13 -7.73
CA TRP A 181 -11.84 6.88 -7.51
C TRP A 181 -10.97 8.04 -7.99
N MET A 182 -11.29 8.62 -9.15
CA MET A 182 -10.60 9.81 -9.64
C MET A 182 -10.79 11.00 -8.68
N GLU A 183 -12.01 11.24 -8.21
CA GLU A 183 -12.31 12.36 -7.31
C GLU A 183 -11.65 12.17 -5.94
N LYS A 184 -11.72 10.96 -5.37
CA LYS A 184 -11.29 10.71 -4.00
C LYS A 184 -9.81 10.41 -3.86
N PHE A 185 -9.25 9.63 -4.78
CA PHE A 185 -7.88 9.12 -4.69
C PHE A 185 -6.98 9.63 -5.82
N GLY A 186 -7.55 10.26 -6.85
CA GLY A 186 -6.82 10.68 -8.05
C GLY A 186 -6.36 9.51 -8.92
N ILE A 187 -7.02 8.35 -8.83
CA ILE A 187 -6.65 7.11 -9.53
C ILE A 187 -7.54 6.96 -10.76
N ASP A 188 -6.92 6.79 -11.92
CA ASP A 188 -7.62 6.38 -13.15
C ASP A 188 -7.87 4.87 -13.16
N VAL A 189 -8.93 4.45 -13.84
CA VAL A 189 -9.33 3.02 -13.92
C VAL A 189 -9.47 2.61 -15.37
N GLU A 190 -8.60 1.71 -15.81
CA GLU A 190 -8.64 1.11 -17.14
C GLU A 190 -9.32 -0.26 -17.08
N HIS A 191 -10.34 -0.46 -17.94
CA HIS A 191 -11.03 -1.74 -18.09
C HIS A 191 -10.42 -2.52 -19.24
N ILE A 192 -9.81 -3.66 -18.94
CA ILE A 192 -9.14 -4.52 -19.92
C ILE A 192 -9.88 -5.85 -20.01
N ASP A 193 -10.17 -6.28 -21.23
CA ASP A 193 -10.76 -7.59 -21.47
C ASP A 193 -9.75 -8.69 -21.15
N GLN A 194 -10.15 -9.68 -20.35
CA GLN A 194 -9.26 -10.78 -19.99
C GLN A 194 -8.83 -11.66 -21.20
N LEU A 195 -9.53 -11.56 -22.35
CA LEU A 195 -9.12 -12.19 -23.59
C LEU A 195 -7.74 -11.68 -24.06
N GLU A 196 -7.35 -10.46 -23.69
CA GLU A 196 -6.00 -9.94 -24.00
C GLU A 196 -4.89 -10.78 -23.37
N ILE A 197 -5.10 -11.38 -22.18
CA ILE A 197 -4.14 -12.31 -21.59
C ILE A 197 -3.95 -13.51 -22.53
N VAL A 198 -5.05 -14.10 -23.02
CA VAL A 198 -5.00 -15.27 -23.92
C VAL A 198 -4.33 -14.92 -25.25
N ARG A 199 -4.76 -13.79 -25.85
CA ARG A 199 -4.20 -13.34 -27.14
C ARG A 199 -2.69 -13.08 -27.07
N LYS A 200 -2.24 -12.37 -26.01
CA LYS A 200 -0.82 -12.05 -25.82
C LYS A 200 0.00 -13.27 -25.39
N ALA A 201 -0.61 -14.25 -24.73
CA ALA A 201 0.06 -15.49 -24.36
C ALA A 201 0.57 -16.27 -25.61
N ASP A 202 -0.16 -16.18 -26.73
CA ASP A 202 0.27 -16.80 -28.01
C ASP A 202 1.45 -16.07 -28.66
N GLU A 203 1.76 -14.85 -28.23
CA GLU A 203 2.87 -14.03 -28.72
C GLU A 203 4.16 -14.20 -27.90
N VAL A 204 4.11 -14.91 -26.76
CA VAL A 204 5.28 -15.09 -25.87
C VAL A 204 6.31 -16.01 -26.51
N ASP A 205 7.57 -15.57 -26.52
CA ASP A 205 8.70 -16.36 -27.07
C ASP A 205 8.87 -17.68 -26.30
N GLU A 206 8.93 -18.78 -27.03
CA GLU A 206 9.11 -20.12 -26.47
C GLU A 206 10.41 -20.25 -25.66
N ALA A 207 11.49 -19.60 -26.06
CA ALA A 207 12.74 -19.61 -25.30
C ALA A 207 12.61 -18.97 -23.93
N GLN A 208 11.77 -17.92 -23.80
CA GLN A 208 11.45 -17.27 -22.52
C GLN A 208 10.59 -18.21 -21.65
N VAL A 209 9.61 -18.87 -22.25
CA VAL A 209 8.75 -19.84 -21.54
C VAL A 209 9.61 -21.00 -21.00
N GLU A 210 10.53 -21.53 -21.81
CA GLU A 210 11.41 -22.64 -21.40
C GLU A 210 12.37 -22.22 -20.28
N LYS A 211 12.95 -21.01 -20.35
CA LYS A 211 13.79 -20.43 -19.29
C LYS A 211 13.03 -20.36 -17.96
N ALA A 212 11.81 -19.84 -17.99
CA ALA A 212 10.95 -19.71 -16.80
C ALA A 212 10.54 -21.09 -16.26
N PHE A 213 10.18 -22.01 -17.13
CA PHE A 213 9.81 -23.37 -16.77
C PHE A 213 10.98 -24.11 -16.09
N GLN A 214 12.18 -24.02 -16.65
CA GLN A 214 13.38 -24.61 -16.05
C GLN A 214 13.70 -23.99 -14.70
N TRP A 215 13.62 -22.64 -14.59
CA TRP A 215 13.85 -21.94 -13.33
C TRP A 215 12.87 -22.38 -12.23
N LEU A 216 11.57 -22.50 -12.53
CA LEU A 216 10.58 -23.02 -11.60
C LEU A 216 10.89 -24.47 -11.20
N THR A 217 11.23 -25.31 -12.15
CA THR A 217 11.55 -26.73 -11.91
C THR A 217 12.78 -26.90 -11.02
N ASP A 218 13.78 -26.03 -11.15
CA ASP A 218 15.03 -26.09 -10.39
C ASP A 218 14.92 -25.53 -8.98
N ASN A 219 13.97 -24.63 -8.71
CA ASN A 219 13.94 -23.88 -7.46
C ASN A 219 12.70 -24.15 -6.58
N VAL A 220 11.54 -24.51 -7.16
CA VAL A 220 10.34 -24.82 -6.39
C VAL A 220 10.52 -26.14 -5.64
N GLY A 221 10.22 -26.14 -4.34
CA GLY A 221 10.42 -27.32 -3.47
C GLY A 221 9.69 -28.56 -3.95
N LYS A 222 8.48 -28.42 -4.50
CA LYS A 222 7.73 -29.53 -5.08
C LYS A 222 6.77 -29.07 -6.18
N ILE A 223 6.70 -29.84 -7.28
CA ILE A 223 5.70 -29.68 -8.34
C ILE A 223 4.92 -31.00 -8.45
N GLU A 224 3.65 -31.00 -8.09
CA GLU A 224 2.81 -32.20 -8.11
C GLU A 224 1.96 -32.28 -9.38
N TYR A 225 2.56 -32.72 -10.47
CA TYR A 225 1.80 -33.02 -11.69
C TYR A 225 0.83 -34.18 -11.49
N ASN A 226 -0.41 -34.05 -11.98
CA ASN A 226 -1.40 -35.14 -11.95
C ASN A 226 -1.61 -35.83 -13.33
N GLY A 227 -0.91 -35.36 -14.34
CA GLY A 227 -0.97 -35.92 -15.71
C GLY A 227 -2.26 -35.60 -16.49
N THR A 228 -3.17 -34.81 -15.90
CA THR A 228 -4.47 -34.42 -16.52
C THR A 228 -4.63 -32.91 -16.53
N SER A 229 -5.12 -32.32 -15.45
CA SER A 229 -5.39 -30.89 -15.33
C SER A 229 -4.13 -30.05 -15.02
N PHE A 230 -3.08 -30.69 -14.49
CA PHE A 230 -1.78 -30.05 -14.27
C PHE A 230 -0.64 -30.91 -14.82
N THR A 231 -0.04 -30.44 -15.90
CA THR A 231 1.04 -31.07 -16.65
C THR A 231 2.14 -30.04 -16.91
N PRO A 232 3.35 -30.43 -17.35
CA PRO A 232 4.38 -29.47 -17.77
C PRO A 232 3.87 -28.45 -18.79
N GLU A 233 3.10 -28.88 -19.79
CA GLU A 233 2.51 -27.99 -20.80
C GLU A 233 1.50 -27.00 -20.21
N LYS A 234 0.72 -27.43 -19.22
CA LYS A 234 -0.20 -26.54 -18.53
C LYS A 234 0.54 -25.49 -17.66
N LEU A 235 1.65 -25.87 -17.02
CA LEU A 235 2.52 -24.93 -16.32
C LEU A 235 3.13 -23.90 -17.30
N LYS A 236 3.60 -24.34 -18.47
CA LYS A 236 4.06 -23.43 -19.53
C LYS A 236 2.95 -22.50 -20.01
N THR A 237 1.70 -22.95 -20.07
CA THR A 237 0.54 -22.07 -20.36
C THR A 237 0.39 -20.99 -19.29
N GLN A 238 0.50 -21.33 -18.00
CA GLN A 238 0.42 -20.34 -16.92
C GLN A 238 1.60 -19.35 -16.97
N ILE A 239 2.80 -19.79 -17.34
CA ILE A 239 3.96 -18.92 -17.58
C ILE A 239 3.65 -17.91 -18.70
N ARG A 240 3.11 -18.39 -19.84
CA ARG A 240 2.70 -17.49 -20.93
C ARG A 240 1.66 -16.46 -20.48
N HIS A 241 0.69 -16.85 -19.64
CA HIS A 241 -0.29 -15.93 -19.09
C HIS A 241 0.34 -14.88 -18.15
N TYR A 242 1.34 -15.27 -17.37
CA TYR A 242 2.12 -14.33 -16.54
C TYR A 242 2.83 -13.30 -17.42
N GLU A 243 3.59 -13.74 -18.43
CA GLU A 243 4.30 -12.85 -19.34
C GLU A 243 3.35 -11.95 -20.13
N ALA A 244 2.21 -12.49 -20.57
CA ALA A 244 1.15 -11.71 -21.21
C ALA A 244 0.59 -10.62 -20.28
N THR A 245 0.40 -10.95 -19.00
CA THR A 245 -0.07 -9.98 -18.00
C THR A 245 0.96 -8.89 -17.73
N LYS A 246 2.26 -9.22 -17.65
CA LYS A 246 3.37 -8.23 -17.58
C LYS A 246 3.31 -7.27 -18.77
N LYS A 247 3.15 -7.80 -19.97
CA LYS A 247 3.07 -6.99 -21.19
C LYS A 247 1.84 -6.09 -21.22
N ILE A 248 0.68 -6.55 -20.73
CA ILE A 248 -0.52 -5.72 -20.58
C ILE A 248 -0.27 -4.57 -19.59
N ILE A 249 0.37 -4.86 -18.46
CA ILE A 249 0.74 -3.87 -17.44
C ILE A 249 1.62 -2.78 -18.06
N GLU A 250 2.67 -3.18 -18.77
CA GLU A 250 3.64 -2.26 -19.38
C GLU A 250 3.01 -1.40 -20.48
N GLU A 251 2.30 -2.02 -21.44
CA GLU A 251 1.69 -1.30 -22.57
C GLU A 251 0.60 -0.32 -22.18
N ASN A 252 -0.09 -0.57 -21.06
CA ASN A 252 -1.14 0.32 -20.54
C ASN A 252 -0.66 1.24 -19.42
N GLU A 253 0.63 1.17 -19.05
CA GLU A 253 1.24 1.99 -17.98
C GLU A 253 0.46 1.85 -16.66
N LEU A 254 0.17 0.60 -16.25
CA LEU A 254 -0.61 0.32 -15.04
C LEU A 254 0.29 0.31 -13.81
N ASP A 255 -0.18 0.89 -12.70
CA ASP A 255 0.53 0.91 -11.42
C ASP A 255 0.16 -0.28 -10.51
N PHE A 256 -1.05 -0.82 -10.69
CA PHE A 256 -1.55 -2.01 -9.99
C PHE A 256 -2.75 -2.59 -10.73
N VAL A 257 -3.04 -3.87 -10.51
CA VAL A 257 -4.11 -4.58 -11.23
C VAL A 257 -4.98 -5.44 -10.31
N GLY A 258 -6.19 -5.75 -10.79
CA GLY A 258 -7.00 -6.86 -10.32
C GLY A 258 -7.33 -7.77 -11.49
N VAL A 259 -7.09 -9.08 -11.32
CA VAL A 259 -7.31 -10.06 -12.40
C VAL A 259 -8.45 -11.00 -12.05
N LYS A 260 -9.50 -11.00 -12.89
CA LYS A 260 -10.59 -11.96 -12.79
C LYS A 260 -10.11 -13.33 -13.30
N CYS A 261 -10.10 -14.35 -12.43
CA CYS A 261 -9.83 -15.74 -12.80
C CYS A 261 -11.14 -16.53 -12.98
N HIS A 262 -12.04 -16.37 -12.04
CA HIS A 262 -13.32 -17.08 -12.01
C HIS A 262 -14.42 -16.36 -12.82
N TYR A 263 -15.10 -17.07 -13.76
CA TYR A 263 -14.84 -18.49 -14.07
C TYR A 263 -14.18 -18.68 -15.44
N GLU A 264 -14.19 -17.68 -16.30
CA GLU A 264 -13.84 -17.84 -17.71
C GLU A 264 -12.41 -18.35 -17.91
N MET A 265 -11.43 -17.79 -17.19
CA MET A 265 -10.05 -18.23 -17.29
C MET A 265 -9.86 -19.61 -16.68
N SER A 266 -10.34 -19.82 -15.45
CA SER A 266 -10.21 -21.09 -14.72
C SER A 266 -11.04 -22.23 -15.31
N ALA A 267 -12.10 -21.92 -16.08
CA ALA A 267 -12.93 -22.91 -16.72
C ALA A 267 -12.41 -23.33 -18.12
N HIS A 268 -11.89 -22.38 -18.90
CA HIS A 268 -11.63 -22.60 -20.32
C HIS A 268 -10.14 -22.57 -20.72
N TYR A 269 -9.27 -21.99 -19.87
CA TYR A 269 -7.84 -21.82 -20.19
C TYR A 269 -6.95 -22.40 -19.09
N CYS A 270 -6.68 -21.63 -18.03
CA CYS A 270 -6.01 -22.08 -16.82
C CYS A 270 -6.23 -21.08 -15.66
N THR A 271 -5.96 -21.52 -14.43
CA THR A 271 -5.97 -20.63 -13.26
C THR A 271 -4.87 -19.55 -13.38
N GLN A 272 -5.13 -18.35 -12.81
CA GLN A 272 -4.18 -17.23 -12.80
C GLN A 272 -3.33 -17.17 -11.52
N CYS A 273 -3.31 -18.24 -10.74
CA CYS A 273 -2.63 -18.31 -9.44
C CYS A 273 -1.13 -18.03 -9.56
N LEU A 274 -0.46 -18.58 -10.60
CA LEU A 274 0.95 -18.34 -10.86
C LEU A 274 1.22 -16.86 -11.15
N SER A 275 0.39 -16.24 -12.00
CA SER A 275 0.49 -14.82 -12.34
C SER A 275 0.33 -13.93 -11.11
N ALA A 276 -0.69 -14.17 -10.29
CA ALA A 276 -0.93 -13.39 -9.09
C ALA A 276 0.19 -13.57 -8.05
N ALA A 277 0.76 -14.78 -7.88
CA ALA A 277 1.87 -15.00 -6.97
C ALA A 277 3.11 -14.22 -7.41
N PHE A 278 3.60 -14.43 -8.62
CA PHE A 278 4.87 -13.85 -9.08
C PHE A 278 4.78 -12.36 -9.43
N LEU A 279 3.61 -11.79 -9.75
CA LEU A 279 3.47 -10.34 -9.82
C LEU A 279 3.69 -9.70 -8.45
N ASN A 280 3.11 -10.26 -7.40
CA ASN A 280 3.26 -9.77 -6.03
C ASN A 280 4.63 -10.10 -5.42
N ASP A 281 5.44 -10.98 -6.00
CA ASP A 281 6.78 -11.31 -5.51
C ASP A 281 7.81 -10.22 -5.81
N PRO A 282 8.88 -10.11 -4.98
CA PRO A 282 10.01 -9.23 -5.25
C PRO A 282 11.04 -9.83 -6.22
N TYR A 283 10.69 -10.92 -6.89
CA TYR A 283 11.51 -11.64 -7.88
C TYR A 283 10.65 -12.44 -8.84
N ASP A 284 11.25 -12.80 -9.95
CA ASP A 284 10.80 -13.84 -10.88
C ASP A 284 12.02 -14.48 -11.57
N TRP A 285 11.82 -15.23 -12.65
CA TRP A 285 12.90 -15.86 -13.43
C TRP A 285 13.80 -14.88 -14.20
N ASP A 286 13.45 -13.60 -14.24
CA ASP A 286 14.28 -12.53 -14.80
C ASP A 286 15.13 -11.85 -13.73
N GLY A 287 14.93 -12.15 -12.45
CA GLY A 287 15.68 -11.64 -11.31
C GLY A 287 14.85 -10.88 -10.29
N SER A 288 15.52 -10.02 -9.52
CA SER A 288 14.86 -9.18 -8.54
C SER A 288 14.06 -8.06 -9.20
N LYS A 289 12.90 -7.75 -8.66
CA LYS A 289 12.00 -6.68 -9.12
C LYS A 289 11.27 -6.06 -7.93
N GLU A 290 10.65 -4.90 -8.13
CA GLU A 290 9.67 -4.42 -7.13
C GLU A 290 8.41 -5.29 -7.15
N PRO A 291 7.81 -5.61 -5.98
CA PRO A 291 6.50 -6.25 -5.94
C PRO A 291 5.48 -5.41 -6.71
N PHE A 292 4.70 -6.04 -7.58
CA PHE A 292 3.64 -5.38 -8.32
C PHE A 292 2.29 -5.91 -7.85
N VAL A 293 1.41 -5.03 -7.38
CA VAL A 293 0.13 -5.44 -6.81
C VAL A 293 -0.79 -6.04 -7.87
N CYS A 294 -1.13 -7.32 -7.67
CA CYS A 294 -2.14 -8.05 -8.43
C CYS A 294 -3.16 -8.65 -7.46
N ALA A 295 -4.34 -8.05 -7.40
CA ALA A 295 -5.42 -8.57 -6.56
C ALA A 295 -6.13 -9.74 -7.26
N CYS A 296 -6.31 -10.84 -6.53
CA CYS A 296 -7.10 -11.98 -6.97
C CYS A 296 -8.56 -11.57 -7.14
N GLU A 297 -9.28 -12.31 -8.03
CA GLU A 297 -10.71 -12.14 -8.29
C GLU A 297 -11.13 -10.73 -8.73
N ALA A 298 -10.18 -9.94 -9.26
CA ALA A 298 -10.40 -8.55 -9.65
C ALA A 298 -11.06 -7.71 -8.54
N ASP A 299 -10.80 -8.04 -7.26
CA ASP A 299 -11.31 -7.27 -6.14
C ASP A 299 -10.63 -5.90 -6.08
N SER A 300 -11.33 -4.88 -6.59
CA SER A 300 -10.79 -3.52 -6.73
C SER A 300 -10.51 -2.87 -5.37
N ASP A 301 -11.39 -3.06 -4.37
CA ASP A 301 -11.14 -2.54 -3.01
C ASP A 301 -9.95 -3.24 -2.35
N ALA A 302 -9.72 -4.52 -2.69
CA ALA A 302 -8.53 -5.27 -2.31
C ALA A 302 -7.27 -4.68 -2.98
N ALA A 303 -7.32 -4.48 -4.30
CA ALA A 303 -6.20 -3.92 -5.06
C ALA A 303 -5.74 -2.57 -4.49
N LEU A 304 -6.68 -1.67 -4.16
CA LEU A 304 -6.35 -0.38 -3.55
C LEU A 304 -5.80 -0.54 -2.13
N THR A 305 -6.35 -1.46 -1.32
CA THR A 305 -5.80 -1.77 0.01
C THR A 305 -4.36 -2.27 -0.09
N MET A 306 -4.11 -3.22 -1.00
CA MET A 306 -2.77 -3.78 -1.24
C MET A 306 -1.80 -2.70 -1.73
N GLN A 307 -2.25 -1.81 -2.63
CA GLN A 307 -1.40 -0.74 -3.16
C GLN A 307 -0.97 0.24 -2.05
N ILE A 308 -1.90 0.63 -1.16
CA ILE A 308 -1.58 1.45 0.01
C ILE A 308 -0.55 0.75 0.91
N LEU A 309 -0.76 -0.51 1.23
CA LEU A 309 0.15 -1.30 2.08
C LEU A 309 1.53 -1.47 1.43
N LYS A 310 1.58 -1.81 0.14
CA LYS A 310 2.84 -1.93 -0.63
C LYS A 310 3.61 -0.61 -0.66
N MET A 311 2.92 0.50 -0.90
CA MET A 311 3.57 1.81 -0.93
C MET A 311 4.07 2.26 0.44
N LEU A 312 3.41 1.83 1.53
CA LEU A 312 3.82 2.14 2.90
C LEU A 312 5.07 1.33 3.32
N THR A 313 5.11 0.03 2.99
CA THR A 313 6.14 -0.88 3.49
C THR A 313 7.22 -1.21 2.46
N GLY A 314 6.89 -1.23 1.17
CA GLY A 314 7.73 -1.71 0.08
C GLY A 314 7.75 -3.23 -0.07
N ASP A 315 7.11 -3.94 0.85
CA ASP A 315 7.05 -5.39 0.86
C ASP A 315 5.90 -5.91 -0.01
N PRO A 316 5.93 -7.18 -0.41
CA PRO A 316 4.77 -7.87 -0.93
C PRO A 316 3.59 -7.76 0.04
N VAL A 317 2.37 -7.79 -0.48
CA VAL A 317 1.16 -7.77 0.35
C VAL A 317 0.47 -9.13 0.29
N ILE A 318 0.10 -9.66 1.44
CA ILE A 318 -0.62 -10.91 1.57
C ILE A 318 -2.09 -10.66 1.22
N PHE A 319 -2.62 -11.41 0.26
CA PHE A 319 -4.05 -11.46 -0.06
C PHE A 319 -4.67 -12.70 0.60
N MET A 320 -5.76 -12.54 1.34
CA MET A 320 -6.36 -13.60 2.13
C MET A 320 -7.89 -13.61 2.03
N ASP A 321 -8.47 -14.81 1.87
CA ASP A 321 -9.86 -15.08 2.18
C ASP A 321 -10.02 -15.40 3.67
N VAL A 322 -11.06 -14.90 4.29
CA VAL A 322 -11.45 -15.27 5.65
C VAL A 322 -12.05 -16.68 5.60
N ARG A 323 -11.30 -17.68 6.02
CA ARG A 323 -11.67 -19.10 5.83
C ARG A 323 -12.53 -19.65 6.96
N HIS A 324 -12.00 -19.72 8.16
CA HIS A 324 -12.75 -20.13 9.35
C HIS A 324 -12.00 -19.86 10.65
N TRP A 325 -12.68 -20.08 11.78
CA TRP A 325 -12.09 -20.06 13.10
C TRP A 325 -11.64 -21.47 13.52
N ASP A 326 -10.33 -21.66 13.72
CA ASP A 326 -9.79 -22.89 14.33
C ASP A 326 -9.89 -22.80 15.85
N GLN A 327 -10.98 -23.32 16.39
CA GLN A 327 -11.25 -23.30 17.83
C GLN A 327 -10.19 -24.08 18.64
N ALA A 328 -9.62 -25.15 18.09
CA ALA A 328 -8.66 -25.99 18.79
C ALA A 328 -7.33 -25.25 19.03
N ASN A 329 -6.92 -24.40 18.12
CA ASN A 329 -5.68 -23.63 18.19
C ASN A 329 -5.90 -22.16 18.56
N GLY A 330 -7.15 -21.70 18.65
CA GLY A 330 -7.48 -20.31 18.99
C GLY A 330 -6.99 -19.30 17.95
N VAL A 331 -7.08 -19.65 16.67
CA VAL A 331 -6.61 -18.81 15.56
C VAL A 331 -7.68 -18.65 14.49
N MET A 332 -7.66 -17.50 13.82
CA MET A 332 -8.34 -17.34 12.55
C MET A 332 -7.49 -17.95 11.44
N GLU A 333 -8.08 -18.82 10.64
CA GLU A 333 -7.47 -19.36 9.43
C GLU A 333 -7.89 -18.54 8.24
N PHE A 334 -6.90 -18.11 7.49
CA PHE A 334 -7.04 -17.46 6.21
C PHE A 334 -6.35 -18.29 5.13
N CYS A 335 -6.90 -18.30 3.95
CA CYS A 335 -6.24 -18.82 2.75
C CYS A 335 -6.67 -17.99 1.54
N ASN A 336 -6.02 -18.17 0.41
CA ASN A 336 -6.49 -17.61 -0.85
C ASN A 336 -6.85 -18.76 -1.78
N CYS A 337 -7.68 -18.51 -2.77
CA CYS A 337 -8.10 -19.52 -3.75
C CYS A 337 -6.96 -19.99 -4.69
N GLY A 338 -5.77 -20.14 -4.16
CA GLY A 338 -4.60 -20.78 -4.77
C GLY A 338 -3.43 -19.86 -5.09
N SER A 339 -3.38 -18.64 -4.58
CA SER A 339 -2.25 -17.74 -4.83
C SER A 339 -1.85 -16.92 -3.61
N GLN A 340 -0.54 -16.78 -3.43
CA GLN A 340 0.09 -15.82 -2.51
C GLN A 340 1.52 -15.57 -2.96
N SER A 341 2.09 -14.40 -2.61
CA SER A 341 3.52 -14.14 -2.82
C SER A 341 4.37 -15.23 -2.19
N THR A 342 5.25 -15.84 -3.00
CA THR A 342 6.11 -16.94 -2.54
C THR A 342 7.18 -16.48 -1.56
N TYR A 343 7.48 -15.18 -1.52
CA TYR A 343 8.36 -14.56 -0.55
C TYR A 343 8.02 -14.95 0.89
N TYR A 344 6.75 -15.09 1.21
CA TYR A 344 6.29 -15.37 2.58
C TYR A 344 6.45 -16.83 3.03
N ALA A 345 6.89 -17.72 2.13
CA ALA A 345 7.21 -19.10 2.50
C ALA A 345 8.45 -19.22 3.41
N ALA A 346 9.41 -18.27 3.32
CA ALA A 346 10.56 -18.21 4.22
C ALA A 346 10.89 -16.78 4.68
N LYS A 347 10.43 -15.73 3.97
CA LYS A 347 10.77 -14.32 4.18
C LYS A 347 12.27 -14.05 4.05
N SER A 348 12.89 -14.68 3.07
CA SER A 348 14.32 -14.54 2.79
C SER A 348 14.56 -13.63 1.58
N ASP A 349 15.69 -12.89 1.61
CA ASP A 349 16.18 -12.17 0.43
C ASP A 349 16.70 -13.13 -0.67
N ASP A 350 16.99 -14.39 -0.31
CA ASP A 350 17.30 -15.45 -1.26
C ASP A 350 15.99 -16.14 -1.71
N TYR A 351 15.59 -15.90 -2.96
CA TYR A 351 14.41 -16.51 -3.54
C TYR A 351 14.42 -18.06 -3.50
N LYS A 352 15.59 -18.69 -3.47
CA LYS A 352 15.71 -20.16 -3.40
C LYS A 352 15.20 -20.69 -2.06
N GLU A 353 15.48 -19.99 -0.97
CA GLU A 353 14.96 -20.38 0.34
C GLU A 353 13.44 -20.24 0.39
N ASN A 354 12.88 -19.19 -0.23
CA ASN A 354 11.44 -19.03 -0.33
C ASN A 354 10.81 -20.15 -1.15
N LEU A 355 11.28 -20.35 -2.38
CA LEU A 355 10.72 -21.32 -3.32
C LEU A 355 10.89 -22.77 -2.85
N ALA A 356 11.96 -23.11 -2.12
CA ALA A 356 12.14 -24.43 -1.52
C ALA A 356 11.00 -24.84 -0.56
N ASN A 357 10.26 -23.88 -0.03
CA ASN A 357 9.11 -24.08 0.85
C ASN A 357 7.75 -23.96 0.14
N VAL A 358 7.74 -23.85 -1.19
CA VAL A 358 6.55 -23.77 -2.02
C VAL A 358 6.24 -25.12 -2.66
N THR A 359 4.95 -25.48 -2.72
CA THR A 359 4.46 -26.61 -3.51
C THR A 359 3.47 -26.12 -4.55
N LEU A 360 3.69 -26.47 -5.81
CA LEU A 360 2.71 -26.28 -6.87
C LEU A 360 1.80 -27.53 -6.93
N TYR A 361 0.55 -27.37 -6.48
CA TYR A 361 -0.46 -28.42 -6.55
C TYR A 361 -1.35 -28.28 -7.78
N PRO A 362 -1.92 -29.39 -8.30
CA PRO A 362 -2.97 -29.31 -9.31
C PRO A 362 -4.12 -28.40 -8.84
N ALA A 363 -4.63 -27.59 -9.75
CA ALA A 363 -5.85 -26.85 -9.49
C ALA A 363 -7.01 -27.82 -9.18
N LEU A 364 -7.89 -27.43 -8.26
CA LEU A 364 -9.02 -28.24 -7.85
C LEU A 364 -9.95 -28.54 -9.04
N ASP A 365 -10.68 -29.64 -8.99
CA ASP A 365 -11.59 -30.07 -10.05
C ASP A 365 -12.68 -29.04 -10.39
N LEU A 366 -12.96 -28.10 -9.50
CA LEU A 366 -13.85 -26.97 -9.77
C LEU A 366 -13.27 -25.94 -10.77
N TYR A 367 -12.01 -26.13 -11.18
CA TYR A 367 -11.31 -25.31 -12.19
C TYR A 367 -10.95 -26.16 -13.41
N PRO A 368 -11.90 -26.51 -14.30
CA PRO A 368 -11.68 -27.46 -15.38
C PRO A 368 -10.62 -27.02 -16.42
N GLY A 369 -10.30 -25.72 -16.50
CA GLY A 369 -9.19 -25.22 -17.29
C GLY A 369 -7.81 -25.69 -16.78
N GLY A 370 -7.74 -26.13 -15.53
CA GLY A 370 -6.52 -26.67 -14.90
C GLY A 370 -5.47 -25.60 -14.57
N GLY A 371 -4.25 -26.07 -14.41
CA GLY A 371 -3.11 -25.30 -13.94
C GLY A 371 -2.71 -25.67 -12.52
N CYS A 372 -1.89 -24.86 -11.88
CA CYS A 372 -1.51 -25.07 -10.48
C CYS A 372 -2.09 -24.01 -9.55
N HIS A 373 -2.15 -24.39 -8.29
CA HIS A 373 -2.18 -23.51 -7.13
C HIS A 373 -0.79 -23.41 -6.52
N VAL A 374 -0.50 -22.29 -5.87
CA VAL A 374 0.77 -21.97 -5.23
C VAL A 374 0.59 -22.11 -3.74
N ASN A 375 0.90 -23.28 -3.18
CA ASN A 375 0.76 -23.56 -1.75
C ASN A 375 2.02 -23.12 -1.00
N LEU A 376 1.80 -22.49 0.12
CA LEU A 376 2.79 -22.22 1.17
C LEU A 376 2.06 -21.97 2.50
N GLN A 377 2.77 -22.06 3.59
CA GLN A 377 2.33 -21.52 4.88
C GLN A 377 3.15 -20.27 5.19
N THR A 378 2.47 -19.16 5.48
CA THR A 378 3.09 -17.89 5.81
C THR A 378 3.84 -17.97 7.14
N LYS A 379 5.08 -17.46 7.20
CA LYS A 379 5.91 -17.47 8.39
C LYS A 379 5.30 -16.69 9.56
N PRO A 380 5.59 -17.08 10.82
CA PRO A 380 5.08 -16.40 12.00
C PRO A 380 5.68 -15.00 12.16
N GLY A 381 4.95 -14.11 12.84
CA GLY A 381 5.40 -12.77 13.19
C GLY A 381 4.27 -11.77 13.39
N LYS A 382 4.60 -10.63 13.98
CA LYS A 382 3.64 -9.51 14.10
C LYS A 382 3.27 -9.00 12.72
N ALA A 383 1.99 -8.71 12.52
CA ALA A 383 1.44 -8.23 11.27
C ALA A 383 0.29 -7.25 11.50
N THR A 384 -0.01 -6.48 10.47
CA THR A 384 -1.20 -5.62 10.44
C THR A 384 -2.08 -6.06 9.29
N ILE A 385 -3.31 -6.48 9.60
CA ILE A 385 -4.36 -6.73 8.62
C ILE A 385 -5.06 -5.41 8.33
N ALA A 386 -5.31 -5.13 7.05
CA ALA A 386 -6.12 -4.00 6.61
C ALA A 386 -7.10 -4.39 5.50
N ARG A 387 -8.23 -3.69 5.47
CA ARG A 387 -9.21 -3.82 4.39
C ARG A 387 -9.98 -2.53 4.19
N LEU A 388 -9.85 -1.94 3.00
CA LEU A 388 -10.71 -0.84 2.56
C LEU A 388 -12.06 -1.41 2.12
N CYS A 389 -13.13 -0.82 2.64
CA CYS A 389 -14.51 -1.19 2.33
C CYS A 389 -15.34 0.05 1.99
N ARG A 390 -16.49 -0.20 1.39
CA ARG A 390 -17.50 0.83 1.08
C ARG A 390 -18.82 0.51 1.74
N ARG A 391 -19.50 1.53 2.27
CA ARG A 391 -20.87 1.40 2.75
C ARG A 391 -21.73 2.59 2.30
N LYS A 392 -22.99 2.37 2.10
CA LYS A 392 -23.97 3.46 1.91
C LYS A 392 -24.41 4.00 3.25
N LYS A 393 -24.32 5.34 3.43
CA LYS A 393 -24.83 6.04 4.60
C LYS A 393 -25.54 7.32 4.11
N ASN A 394 -26.82 7.45 4.41
CA ASN A 394 -27.64 8.57 3.97
C ASN A 394 -27.60 8.83 2.44
N GLY A 395 -27.51 7.76 1.64
CA GLY A 395 -27.45 7.84 0.18
C GLY A 395 -26.05 8.06 -0.41
N GLU A 396 -25.07 8.44 0.40
CA GLU A 396 -23.68 8.66 -0.03
C GLU A 396 -22.82 7.40 0.16
N THR A 397 -21.84 7.19 -0.71
CA THR A 397 -20.80 6.19 -0.52
C THR A 397 -19.78 6.69 0.51
N ARG A 398 -19.57 5.91 1.56
CA ARG A 398 -18.52 6.16 2.57
C ARG A 398 -17.49 5.06 2.49
N TYR A 399 -16.23 5.45 2.41
CA TYR A 399 -15.08 4.55 2.50
C TYR A 399 -14.64 4.42 3.94
N TYR A 400 -14.33 3.19 4.35
CA TYR A 400 -13.73 2.94 5.66
C TYR A 400 -12.68 1.85 5.54
N MET A 401 -11.65 1.91 6.38
CA MET A 401 -10.61 0.90 6.48
C MET A 401 -10.69 0.19 7.81
N THR A 402 -10.89 -1.11 7.80
CA THR A 402 -10.69 -1.95 8.97
C THR A 402 -9.20 -2.18 9.14
N ILE A 403 -8.67 -1.96 10.35
CA ILE A 403 -7.26 -2.13 10.71
C ILE A 403 -7.17 -3.02 11.93
N ILE A 404 -6.43 -4.13 11.84
CA ILE A 404 -6.32 -5.14 12.90
C ILE A 404 -4.85 -5.50 13.09
N PRO A 405 -4.20 -5.11 14.21
CA PRO A 405 -2.92 -5.69 14.59
C PRO A 405 -3.12 -7.16 14.96
N CYS A 406 -2.23 -8.04 14.51
CA CYS A 406 -2.34 -9.47 14.76
C CYS A 406 -0.96 -10.13 14.87
N GLU A 407 -0.95 -11.41 15.22
CA GLU A 407 0.25 -12.24 15.23
C GLU A 407 0.02 -13.48 14.36
N PHE A 408 0.79 -13.60 13.28
CA PHE A 408 0.83 -14.83 12.50
C PHE A 408 1.56 -15.91 13.27
N VAL A 409 1.04 -17.13 13.19
CA VAL A 409 1.61 -18.32 13.83
C VAL A 409 1.77 -19.43 12.81
N GLU A 410 2.74 -20.33 13.06
CA GLU A 410 2.93 -21.53 12.26
C GLU A 410 2.21 -22.69 12.91
N LEU A 411 1.46 -23.47 12.15
CA LEU A 411 0.81 -24.69 12.59
C LEU A 411 1.36 -25.90 11.82
N PRO A 412 1.24 -27.12 12.38
CA PRO A 412 1.62 -28.35 11.66
C PRO A 412 0.89 -28.48 10.31
N LYS A 413 1.59 -29.00 9.28
CA LYS A 413 1.02 -29.16 7.92
C LYS A 413 -0.27 -29.97 7.86
N GLU A 414 -0.50 -30.85 8.80
CA GLU A 414 -1.74 -31.62 8.93
C GLU A 414 -2.97 -30.73 9.13
N ARG A 415 -2.78 -29.48 9.60
CA ARG A 415 -3.86 -28.50 9.75
C ARG A 415 -4.34 -27.98 8.40
N GLU A 416 -3.41 -27.76 7.45
CA GLU A 416 -3.77 -27.33 6.08
C GLU A 416 -4.67 -28.36 5.39
N ALA A 417 -4.43 -29.65 5.65
CA ALA A 417 -5.22 -30.75 5.09
C ALA A 417 -6.67 -30.81 5.58
N LEU A 418 -7.01 -30.11 6.65
CA LEU A 418 -8.39 -30.03 7.16
C LEU A 418 -9.25 -29.06 6.36
N THR A 419 -8.63 -28.20 5.58
CA THR A 419 -9.31 -27.26 4.66
C THR A 419 -8.97 -27.59 3.21
N THR A 420 -8.22 -26.77 2.54
CA THR A 420 -7.83 -26.98 1.14
C THR A 420 -6.30 -26.97 1.07
N LYS A 421 -5.69 -28.13 1.22
CA LYS A 421 -4.22 -28.29 1.29
C LYS A 421 -3.47 -27.73 0.07
N GLU A 422 -4.16 -27.55 -1.03
CA GLU A 422 -3.60 -27.03 -2.27
C GLU A 422 -3.42 -25.50 -2.24
N TRP A 423 -4.09 -24.81 -1.31
CA TRP A 423 -4.08 -23.35 -1.20
C TRP A 423 -3.01 -22.85 -0.22
N PRO A 424 -2.56 -21.59 -0.33
CA PRO A 424 -1.69 -20.99 0.67
C PRO A 424 -2.46 -20.68 1.96
N HIS A 425 -1.80 -20.83 3.11
CA HIS A 425 -2.41 -20.67 4.42
C HIS A 425 -1.73 -19.60 5.28
N VAL A 426 -2.56 -18.87 6.03
CA VAL A 426 -2.15 -17.93 7.06
C VAL A 426 -2.97 -18.24 8.32
N PHE A 427 -2.30 -18.43 9.44
CA PHE A 427 -2.95 -18.60 10.75
C PHE A 427 -2.64 -17.40 11.62
N ALA A 428 -3.67 -16.72 12.13
CA ALA A 428 -3.49 -15.50 12.90
C ALA A 428 -4.20 -15.54 14.26
N LYS A 429 -3.48 -15.12 15.30
CA LYS A 429 -4.06 -14.73 16.57
C LYS A 429 -4.57 -13.30 16.47
N LEU A 430 -5.85 -13.10 16.75
CA LEU A 430 -6.48 -11.79 16.80
C LEU A 430 -6.48 -11.25 18.24
N PRO A 431 -6.42 -9.92 18.46
CA PRO A 431 -6.41 -9.32 19.79
C PRO A 431 -7.80 -9.27 20.46
N PHE A 432 -8.81 -9.88 19.85
CA PHE A 432 -10.20 -9.89 20.28
C PHE A 432 -10.85 -11.23 19.93
N GLU A 433 -12.03 -11.49 20.50
CA GLU A 433 -12.81 -12.70 20.23
C GLU A 433 -13.26 -12.79 18.77
N HIS A 434 -13.16 -13.97 18.16
CA HIS A 434 -13.50 -14.20 16.74
C HIS A 434 -14.94 -13.76 16.39
N GLN A 435 -15.87 -13.79 17.34
CA GLN A 435 -17.24 -13.35 17.12
C GLN A 435 -17.32 -11.87 16.73
N VAL A 436 -16.47 -11.03 17.34
CA VAL A 436 -16.38 -9.60 16.99
C VAL A 436 -15.98 -9.42 15.52
N PHE A 437 -15.01 -10.25 15.06
CA PHE A 437 -14.59 -10.24 13.65
C PHE A 437 -15.76 -10.62 12.73
N LEU A 438 -16.46 -11.71 13.04
CA LEU A 438 -17.57 -12.22 12.21
C LEU A 438 -18.76 -11.26 12.14
N GLU A 439 -19.03 -10.51 13.20
CA GLU A 439 -20.15 -9.56 13.26
C GLU A 439 -19.86 -8.24 12.55
N ARG A 440 -18.60 -7.85 12.44
CA ARG A 440 -18.22 -6.48 12.03
C ARG A 440 -17.44 -6.42 10.73
N PHE A 441 -16.70 -7.46 10.36
CA PHE A 441 -15.83 -7.43 9.19
C PHE A 441 -16.65 -7.38 7.89
N GLY A 442 -16.41 -6.36 7.07
CA GLY A 442 -17.29 -5.99 5.94
C GLY A 442 -16.93 -6.63 4.60
N ALA A 443 -16.08 -7.68 4.56
CA ALA A 443 -15.64 -8.31 3.31
C ALA A 443 -15.32 -9.80 3.50
N ASN A 444 -15.15 -10.52 2.39
CA ASN A 444 -14.62 -11.89 2.40
C ASN A 444 -13.08 -11.91 2.31
N HIS A 445 -12.48 -10.84 1.77
CA HIS A 445 -11.03 -10.70 1.63
C HIS A 445 -10.45 -9.69 2.63
N CYS A 446 -9.25 -9.96 3.09
CA CYS A 446 -8.41 -9.02 3.81
C CYS A 446 -6.95 -9.14 3.37
N HIS A 447 -6.15 -8.15 3.74
CA HIS A 447 -4.77 -8.04 3.28
C HIS A 447 -3.87 -7.75 4.46
N ALA A 448 -2.63 -8.20 4.39
CA ALA A 448 -1.70 -7.98 5.50
C ALA A 448 -0.28 -7.70 5.03
N VAL A 449 0.43 -6.99 5.88
CA VAL A 449 1.88 -6.82 5.85
C VAL A 449 2.45 -7.09 7.24
N TYR A 450 3.72 -7.50 7.30
CA TYR A 450 4.39 -7.66 8.58
C TYR A 450 4.72 -6.30 9.21
N GLY A 451 4.73 -6.28 10.54
CA GLY A 451 4.96 -5.07 11.32
C GLY A 451 3.69 -4.51 11.95
N ASP A 452 3.88 -3.51 12.80
CA ASP A 452 2.81 -2.71 13.37
C ASP A 452 2.71 -1.40 12.58
N HIS A 453 1.64 -1.28 11.79
CA HIS A 453 1.38 -0.13 10.91
C HIS A 453 0.04 0.54 11.23
N VAL A 454 -0.44 0.36 12.44
CA VAL A 454 -1.75 0.91 12.86
C VAL A 454 -1.78 2.43 12.79
N ASP A 455 -0.75 3.09 13.31
CA ASP A 455 -0.72 4.55 13.36
C ASP A 455 -0.52 5.18 11.99
N GLU A 456 0.33 4.58 11.14
CA GLU A 456 0.51 5.01 9.75
C GLU A 456 -0.79 4.87 8.96
N LEU A 457 -1.48 3.74 9.08
CA LEU A 457 -2.75 3.52 8.37
C LEU A 457 -3.86 4.46 8.83
N LYS A 458 -3.95 4.75 10.15
CA LYS A 458 -4.85 5.78 10.68
C LYS A 458 -4.54 7.16 10.09
N MET A 459 -3.25 7.50 10.00
CA MET A 459 -2.82 8.77 9.43
C MET A 459 -3.15 8.87 7.93
N ILE A 460 -2.87 7.81 7.16
CA ILE A 460 -3.23 7.72 5.72
C ILE A 460 -4.75 7.85 5.55
N CYS A 461 -5.55 7.14 6.35
CA CYS A 461 -7.01 7.22 6.31
C CYS A 461 -7.50 8.65 6.56
N ARG A 462 -6.93 9.35 7.56
CA ARG A 462 -7.24 10.74 7.84
C ARG A 462 -6.90 11.64 6.64
N MET A 463 -5.71 11.50 6.05
CA MET A 463 -5.28 12.26 4.87
C MET A 463 -6.20 12.02 3.65
N LEU A 464 -6.72 10.79 3.50
CA LEU A 464 -7.62 10.40 2.42
C LEU A 464 -9.11 10.65 2.75
N ASN A 465 -9.43 11.16 3.94
CA ASN A 465 -10.81 11.26 4.44
C ASN A 465 -11.57 9.92 4.34
N VAL A 466 -10.94 8.86 4.84
CA VAL A 466 -11.47 7.50 4.96
C VAL A 466 -11.72 7.22 6.44
N ASP A 467 -12.90 6.71 6.78
CA ASP A 467 -13.23 6.33 8.15
C ASP A 467 -12.35 5.15 8.61
N VAL A 468 -12.01 5.10 9.89
CA VAL A 468 -11.24 3.98 10.47
C VAL A 468 -12.15 3.12 11.33
N GLU A 469 -12.07 1.80 11.15
CA GLU A 469 -12.66 0.82 12.05
C GLU A 469 -11.58 -0.02 12.70
N MET A 470 -11.56 -0.01 14.02
CA MET A 470 -10.77 -0.94 14.83
C MET A 470 -11.70 -1.78 15.68
N TYR A 471 -11.29 -3.00 15.98
CA TYR A 471 -12.05 -3.92 16.82
C TYR A 471 -11.35 -4.00 18.19
N GLU A 472 -12.14 -3.86 19.23
CA GLU A 472 -11.73 -3.94 20.63
C GLU A 472 -12.34 -5.18 21.27
#